data_31e1b44cc160f7721260441d1c5f7f25
#
_entry.id   31e1b44cc160f7721260441d1c5f7f25
#
_cell.length_a   1.000
_cell.length_b   1.000
_cell.length_c   1.000
_cell.angle_alpha   90.00
_cell.angle_beta   90.00
_cell.angle_gamma   90.00
#
_symmetry.space_group_name_H-M   'P 1'
#
loop_
_entity.id
_entity.type
_entity.pdbx_description
1 polymer ?
#
loop_
_entity_poly.entity_id
_entity_poly.type
_entity_poly.pdbx_seq_one_letter_code
_entity_poly.pdbx_strand_id
1 'polypeptide(L)'
;MSLFSSSNNKENSFQVLWRIDSAGISTMVIDDRSRVYYHDTQALIVFAMDDRHMIDQLLHHTEMIMMKMIPGLVSYLSSVPEYCTVVLGEPWAHSIRRHITYKRKTPFKLTKSFINDLISRDIKRIKNEYDEDIEFIDPTYHDLLIAGHATNDPWGKIVTDIRFDYITGFSDDRIATIVKRILHEKMKVKLLHINIDHYQNYLIRFWKRTNLADGLLIDGSGFVTDVSIFKRNQLVQAGTLPMGFSMVRNELASFLGIYPNELESLLSLYQKKLLSDSISEKIEKGMHDLFTAWEKDLQIFCNHGTVQGDILDQVIWSGNSNDPVLHYFMHQLADNSIQFPVVFGTNQVGFLHSGVLAHNLNQGTGIDSSAPNTDQIIIAGLK
;
A
#
# COMPACT_ATOMS: atom_id res chain seq x y z
N MET A 1 -38.54 30.74 27.62
CA MET A 1 -37.47 31.44 26.89
C MET A 1 -36.36 30.45 26.61
N SER A 2 -36.32 29.93 25.44
CA SER A 2 -35.33 28.94 25.01
C SER A 2 -34.18 29.69 24.34
N LEU A 3 -33.04 29.70 25.01
CA LEU A 3 -31.75 30.20 24.47
C LEU A 3 -30.96 29.04 23.85
N PHE A 4 -31.41 28.49 22.73
CA PHE A 4 -30.57 27.73 21.85
C PHE A 4 -30.39 28.52 20.56
N SER A 5 -29.33 29.32 20.54
CA SER A 5 -28.79 29.85 19.28
C SER A 5 -28.28 28.69 18.46
N SER A 6 -28.93 28.38 17.37
CA SER A 6 -28.43 27.49 16.33
C SER A 6 -27.23 28.17 15.65
N SER A 7 -26.04 27.95 16.19
CA SER A 7 -24.82 28.16 15.42
C SER A 7 -24.83 27.11 14.32
N ASN A 8 -24.92 27.54 13.06
CA ASN A 8 -24.62 26.75 11.85
C ASN A 8 -23.14 26.38 11.84
N ASN A 9 -22.71 25.55 12.76
CA ASN A 9 -21.50 24.77 12.60
C ASN A 9 -21.85 23.67 11.58
N LYS A 10 -21.39 23.78 10.35
CA LYS A 10 -21.20 22.61 9.50
C LYS A 10 -20.38 21.63 10.36
N GLU A 11 -21.04 20.62 10.90
CA GLU A 11 -20.36 19.51 11.54
C GLU A 11 -19.37 18.97 10.52
N ASN A 12 -18.08 19.09 10.79
CA ASN A 12 -17.07 18.45 9.97
C ASN A 12 -17.39 16.96 9.97
N SER A 13 -17.73 16.40 8.83
CA SER A 13 -17.96 14.97 8.72
C SER A 13 -16.61 14.28 8.83
N PHE A 14 -16.42 13.58 9.97
CA PHE A 14 -15.23 12.78 10.18
C PHE A 14 -15.41 11.40 9.56
N GLN A 15 -14.36 10.94 8.92
CA GLN A 15 -14.22 9.59 8.39
C GLN A 15 -13.16 8.85 9.21
N VAL A 16 -13.41 7.59 9.49
CA VAL A 16 -12.41 6.71 10.09
C VAL A 16 -11.77 5.87 8.99
N LEU A 17 -10.46 5.90 8.95
CA LEU A 17 -9.64 5.10 8.03
C LEU A 17 -8.85 4.07 8.83
N TRP A 18 -8.92 2.82 8.40
CA TRP A 18 -8.07 1.74 8.88
C TRP A 18 -7.15 1.29 7.76
N ARG A 19 -5.88 1.07 8.07
CA ARG A 19 -4.94 0.34 7.22
C ARG A 19 -4.61 -0.97 7.90
N ILE A 20 -4.64 -2.06 7.17
CA ILE A 20 -4.29 -3.40 7.65
C ILE A 20 -3.41 -4.05 6.60
N ASP A 21 -2.15 -4.28 6.93
CA ASP A 21 -1.17 -4.95 6.07
C ASP A 21 -0.20 -5.80 6.90
N SER A 22 0.81 -6.34 6.27
CA SER A 22 1.82 -7.19 6.94
C SER A 22 2.73 -6.43 7.91
N ALA A 23 2.81 -5.10 7.82
CA ALA A 23 3.61 -4.28 8.75
C ALA A 23 2.85 -3.99 10.04
N GLY A 24 1.52 -3.93 9.97
CA GLY A 24 0.72 -3.60 11.15
C GLY A 24 -0.67 -3.10 10.81
N ILE A 25 -1.27 -2.49 11.81
CA ILE A 25 -2.59 -1.88 11.73
C ILE A 25 -2.47 -0.43 12.15
N SER A 26 -2.98 0.47 11.32
CA SER A 26 -3.16 1.88 11.69
C SER A 26 -4.62 2.25 11.68
N THR A 27 -4.99 3.19 12.53
CA THR A 27 -6.31 3.84 12.49
C THR A 27 -6.16 5.35 12.53
N MET A 28 -6.95 6.05 11.73
CA MET A 28 -6.91 7.50 11.58
C MET A 28 -8.32 8.07 11.57
N VAL A 29 -8.49 9.25 12.18
CA VAL A 29 -9.68 10.09 12.03
C VAL A 29 -9.31 11.27 11.16
N ILE A 30 -10.00 11.40 10.04
CA ILE A 30 -9.73 12.43 9.02
C ILE A 30 -11.00 13.23 8.70
N ASP A 31 -10.83 14.47 8.28
CA ASP A 31 -11.93 15.31 7.78
C ASP A 31 -12.05 15.21 6.24
N ASP A 32 -13.01 15.93 5.68
CA ASP A 32 -13.26 16.06 4.23
C ASP A 32 -12.08 16.66 3.45
N ARG A 33 -11.13 17.30 4.15
CA ARG A 33 -9.87 17.84 3.60
C ARG A 33 -8.68 16.93 3.80
N SER A 34 -8.90 15.70 4.27
CA SER A 34 -7.87 14.72 4.62
C SER A 34 -6.87 15.20 5.70
N ARG A 35 -7.30 16.09 6.61
CA ARG A 35 -6.51 16.44 7.79
C ARG A 35 -6.70 15.36 8.85
N VAL A 36 -5.59 14.91 9.42
CA VAL A 36 -5.58 13.88 10.46
C VAL A 36 -5.77 14.52 11.83
N TYR A 37 -6.73 14.03 12.58
CA TYR A 37 -7.05 14.48 13.94
C TYR A 37 -6.69 13.43 14.99
N TYR A 38 -6.64 12.17 14.60
CA TYR A 38 -6.24 11.06 15.45
C TYR A 38 -5.46 10.06 14.61
N HIS A 39 -4.41 9.51 15.17
CA HIS A 39 -3.62 8.45 14.54
C HIS A 39 -3.08 7.52 15.61
N ASP A 40 -3.25 6.22 15.42
CA ASP A 40 -2.65 5.16 16.22
C ASP A 40 -2.17 4.06 15.30
N THR A 41 -1.03 3.47 15.63
CA THR A 41 -0.40 2.39 14.85
C THR A 41 0.11 1.31 15.76
N GLN A 42 -0.18 0.07 15.43
CA GLN A 42 0.30 -1.11 16.14
C GLN A 42 0.96 -2.07 15.14
N ALA A 43 2.18 -2.49 15.44
CA ALA A 43 2.88 -3.47 14.62
C ALA A 43 2.24 -4.86 14.73
N LEU A 44 2.17 -5.58 13.63
CA LEU A 44 1.89 -7.02 13.63
C LEU A 44 3.18 -7.77 13.92
N ILE A 45 3.15 -8.61 14.95
CA ILE A 45 4.28 -9.47 15.30
C ILE A 45 3.85 -10.91 15.03
N VAL A 46 4.54 -11.57 14.10
CA VAL A 46 4.29 -12.97 13.75
C VAL A 46 5.54 -13.78 14.04
N PHE A 47 5.36 -14.85 14.75
CA PHE A 47 6.46 -15.75 15.18
C PHE A 47 6.49 -17.07 14.42
N ALA A 48 5.51 -17.36 13.56
CA ALA A 48 5.41 -18.65 12.88
C ALA A 48 6.26 -18.69 11.61
N MET A 49 6.96 -19.80 11.48
CA MET A 49 7.77 -20.12 10.30
C MET A 49 7.04 -21.01 9.29
N ASP A 50 5.79 -21.42 9.58
CA ASP A 50 5.00 -22.34 8.75
C ASP A 50 3.88 -21.56 8.06
N ASP A 51 3.89 -21.54 6.72
CA ASP A 51 2.96 -20.78 5.88
C ASP A 51 1.48 -21.05 6.19
N ARG A 52 1.13 -22.30 6.58
CA ARG A 52 -0.26 -22.66 6.86
C ARG A 52 -0.81 -22.06 8.15
N HIS A 53 0.03 -21.95 9.17
CA HIS A 53 -0.34 -21.33 10.45
C HIS A 53 -0.13 -19.82 10.46
N MET A 54 0.66 -19.28 9.54
CA MET A 54 0.97 -17.86 9.47
C MET A 54 -0.30 -17.03 9.21
N ILE A 55 -1.11 -17.41 8.25
CA ILE A 55 -2.35 -16.67 7.92
C ILE A 55 -3.33 -16.68 9.10
N ASP A 56 -3.52 -17.83 9.76
CA ASP A 56 -4.43 -17.93 10.91
C ASP A 56 -3.91 -17.11 12.11
N GLN A 57 -2.61 -17.07 12.33
CA GLN A 57 -1.98 -16.21 13.35
C GLN A 57 -2.15 -14.74 13.00
N LEU A 58 -1.91 -14.35 11.75
CA LEU A 58 -2.12 -12.98 11.29
C LEU A 58 -3.58 -12.55 11.48
N LEU A 59 -4.55 -13.38 11.13
CA LEU A 59 -5.98 -13.12 11.35
C LEU A 59 -6.29 -12.91 12.84
N HIS A 60 -5.81 -13.80 13.69
CA HIS A 60 -6.03 -13.71 15.14
C HIS A 60 -5.37 -12.44 15.72
N HIS A 61 -4.12 -12.15 15.34
CA HIS A 61 -3.44 -10.94 15.81
C HIS A 61 -4.10 -9.66 15.28
N THR A 62 -4.57 -9.66 14.04
CA THR A 62 -5.34 -8.53 13.48
C THR A 62 -6.58 -8.26 14.31
N GLU A 63 -7.36 -9.30 14.64
CA GLU A 63 -8.53 -9.17 15.49
C GLU A 63 -8.17 -8.60 16.87
N MET A 64 -7.15 -9.16 17.52
CA MET A 64 -6.71 -8.71 18.85
C MET A 64 -6.24 -7.25 18.85
N ILE A 65 -5.46 -6.85 17.86
CA ILE A 65 -4.93 -5.48 17.74
C ILE A 65 -6.06 -4.50 17.48
N MET A 66 -6.97 -4.78 16.54
CA MET A 66 -8.14 -3.92 16.30
C MET A 66 -8.96 -3.74 17.59
N MET A 67 -9.23 -4.83 18.31
CA MET A 67 -9.95 -4.80 19.58
C MET A 67 -9.25 -3.93 20.63
N LYS A 68 -7.93 -3.92 20.65
CA LYS A 68 -7.11 -3.08 21.56
C LYS A 68 -7.15 -1.60 21.17
N MET A 69 -7.17 -1.27 19.88
CA MET A 69 -7.13 0.11 19.37
C MET A 69 -8.50 0.81 19.46
N ILE A 70 -9.60 0.07 19.30
CA ILE A 70 -10.96 0.63 19.27
C ILE A 70 -11.31 1.47 20.50
N PRO A 71 -11.02 1.10 21.78
CA PRO A 71 -11.34 1.93 22.93
C PRO A 71 -10.72 3.32 22.85
N GLY A 72 -9.45 3.43 22.43
CA GLY A 72 -8.77 4.73 22.23
C GLY A 72 -9.45 5.56 21.14
N LEU A 73 -9.74 4.94 20.01
CA LEU A 73 -10.44 5.59 18.90
C LEU A 73 -11.84 6.06 19.28
N VAL A 74 -12.63 5.20 19.93
CA VAL A 74 -14.01 5.54 20.37
C VAL A 74 -14.02 6.64 21.43
N SER A 75 -13.03 6.65 22.33
CA SER A 75 -12.91 7.73 23.33
C SER A 75 -12.61 9.09 22.69
N TYR A 76 -11.95 9.09 21.53
CA TYR A 76 -11.67 10.29 20.76
C TYR A 76 -12.90 10.78 19.96
N LEU A 77 -13.69 9.84 19.42
CA LEU A 77 -14.89 10.15 18.64
C LEU A 77 -16.05 10.57 19.56
N SER A 78 -16.65 11.72 19.28
CA SER A 78 -17.84 12.20 20.01
C SER A 78 -19.13 11.49 19.57
N SER A 79 -19.13 10.82 18.43
CA SER A 79 -20.26 10.10 17.84
C SER A 79 -19.79 8.92 16.99
N VAL A 80 -20.73 8.03 16.64
CA VAL A 80 -20.46 6.94 15.71
C VAL A 80 -20.08 7.53 14.36
N PRO A 81 -18.95 7.11 13.74
CA PRO A 81 -18.57 7.60 12.42
C PRO A 81 -19.59 7.19 11.36
N GLU A 82 -19.92 8.11 10.46
CA GLU A 82 -20.86 7.83 9.39
C GLU A 82 -20.29 6.80 8.40
N TYR A 83 -19.01 6.95 8.06
CA TYR A 83 -18.31 6.06 7.14
C TYR A 83 -17.00 5.59 7.74
N CYS A 84 -16.65 4.34 7.42
CA CYS A 84 -15.40 3.72 7.78
C CYS A 84 -14.79 3.08 6.53
N THR A 85 -13.57 3.47 6.20
CA THR A 85 -12.82 2.87 5.10
C THR A 85 -11.70 2.00 5.65
N VAL A 86 -11.61 0.78 5.15
CA VAL A 86 -10.55 -0.18 5.49
C VAL A 86 -9.71 -0.41 4.25
N VAL A 87 -8.45 -0.03 4.32
CA VAL A 87 -7.47 -0.24 3.26
C VAL A 87 -6.65 -1.48 3.58
N LEU A 88 -6.82 -2.49 2.76
CA LEU A 88 -6.07 -3.74 2.89
C LEU A 88 -4.83 -3.69 2.01
N GLY A 89 -3.68 -4.02 2.59
CA GLY A 89 -2.42 -4.31 1.87
C GLY A 89 -2.10 -5.80 1.92
N GLU A 90 -0.97 -6.18 1.34
CA GLU A 90 -0.51 -7.56 1.40
C GLU A 90 -0.24 -8.02 2.86
N PRO A 91 -0.51 -9.28 3.19
CA PRO A 91 -1.02 -10.36 2.34
C PRO A 91 -2.55 -10.43 2.26
N TRP A 92 -3.27 -9.45 2.80
CA TRP A 92 -4.73 -9.47 2.93
C TRP A 92 -5.48 -9.16 1.65
N ALA A 93 -4.88 -8.33 0.78
CA ALA A 93 -5.47 -7.98 -0.50
C ALA A 93 -4.40 -8.03 -1.59
N HIS A 94 -4.68 -8.80 -2.61
CA HIS A 94 -3.90 -8.83 -3.83
C HIS A 94 -4.56 -7.98 -4.90
N SER A 95 -3.76 -7.35 -5.74
CA SER A 95 -4.28 -6.52 -6.82
C SER A 95 -3.91 -7.08 -8.18
N ILE A 96 -4.88 -7.09 -9.09
CA ILE A 96 -4.65 -7.45 -10.47
C ILE A 96 -4.96 -6.27 -11.39
N ARG A 97 -4.05 -6.00 -12.32
CA ARG A 97 -4.28 -5.08 -13.43
C ARG A 97 -4.82 -5.83 -14.62
N ARG A 98 -5.85 -5.30 -15.23
CA ARG A 98 -6.51 -5.89 -16.41
C ARG A 98 -6.63 -4.85 -17.50
N HIS A 99 -6.48 -5.31 -18.74
CA HIS A 99 -6.64 -4.52 -19.94
C HIS A 99 -7.89 -4.94 -20.68
N ILE A 100 -8.78 -3.99 -20.97
CA ILE A 100 -9.98 -4.22 -21.79
C ILE A 100 -9.87 -3.42 -23.08
N THR A 101 -10.00 -4.13 -24.20
CA THR A 101 -10.24 -3.53 -25.52
C THR A 101 -11.64 -3.90 -25.97
N TYR A 102 -12.44 -2.89 -26.29
CA TYR A 102 -13.78 -3.10 -26.80
C TYR A 102 -14.00 -2.34 -28.11
N LYS A 103 -14.37 -3.09 -29.17
CA LYS A 103 -14.58 -2.54 -30.52
C LYS A 103 -15.90 -3.05 -31.10
N ARG A 104 -16.67 -2.14 -31.73
CA ARG A 104 -17.91 -2.45 -32.43
C ARG A 104 -17.94 -1.79 -33.80
N LYS A 105 -18.59 -2.46 -34.77
CA LYS A 105 -18.89 -1.84 -36.09
C LYS A 105 -19.91 -0.71 -35.97
N THR A 106 -20.90 -0.89 -35.09
CA THR A 106 -21.95 0.11 -34.83
C THR A 106 -21.51 1.04 -33.70
N PRO A 107 -21.53 2.38 -33.91
CA PRO A 107 -21.18 3.33 -32.85
C PRO A 107 -22.07 3.15 -31.62
N PHE A 108 -21.51 3.42 -30.43
CA PHE A 108 -22.25 3.39 -29.17
C PHE A 108 -21.90 4.59 -28.30
N LYS A 109 -22.82 4.97 -27.42
CA LYS A 109 -22.62 6.06 -26.46
C LYS A 109 -21.80 5.55 -25.28
N LEU A 110 -20.65 6.19 -25.02
CA LEU A 110 -19.78 5.85 -23.89
C LEU A 110 -20.33 6.43 -22.59
N THR A 111 -20.61 5.57 -21.63
CA THR A 111 -21.11 5.94 -20.29
C THR A 111 -20.33 5.23 -19.20
N LYS A 112 -20.34 5.78 -17.97
CA LYS A 112 -19.73 5.12 -16.81
C LYS A 112 -20.34 3.74 -16.56
N SER A 113 -21.69 3.62 -16.70
CA SER A 113 -22.37 2.34 -16.56
C SER A 113 -21.86 1.30 -17.57
N PHE A 114 -21.63 1.70 -18.82
CA PHE A 114 -21.10 0.80 -19.85
C PHE A 114 -19.69 0.29 -19.49
N ILE A 115 -18.81 1.14 -18.98
CA ILE A 115 -17.48 0.73 -18.49
C ILE A 115 -17.63 -0.25 -17.32
N ASN A 116 -18.47 0.07 -16.34
CA ASN A 116 -18.73 -0.80 -15.20
C ASN A 116 -19.29 -2.17 -15.62
N ASP A 117 -20.16 -2.21 -16.64
CA ASP A 117 -20.68 -3.46 -17.19
C ASP A 117 -19.57 -4.33 -17.83
N LEU A 118 -18.63 -3.70 -18.53
CA LEU A 118 -17.48 -4.40 -19.11
C LEU A 118 -16.58 -4.97 -18.02
N ILE A 119 -16.25 -4.18 -17.00
CA ILE A 119 -15.46 -4.60 -15.84
C ILE A 119 -16.17 -5.75 -15.11
N SER A 120 -17.46 -5.60 -14.82
CA SER A 120 -18.24 -6.64 -14.12
C SER A 120 -18.25 -7.99 -14.85
N ARG A 121 -18.29 -7.96 -16.19
CA ARG A 121 -18.19 -9.19 -17.00
C ARG A 121 -16.81 -9.83 -16.92
N ASP A 122 -15.76 -9.02 -16.94
CA ASP A 122 -14.40 -9.52 -16.85
C ASP A 122 -14.12 -10.09 -15.43
N ILE A 123 -14.56 -9.40 -14.38
CA ILE A 123 -14.47 -9.88 -13.00
C ILE A 123 -15.20 -11.22 -12.83
N LYS A 124 -16.40 -11.37 -13.37
CA LYS A 124 -17.13 -12.66 -13.34
C LYS A 124 -16.34 -13.79 -13.99
N ARG A 125 -15.62 -13.48 -15.08
CA ARG A 125 -14.76 -14.48 -15.74
C ARG A 125 -13.58 -14.86 -14.84
N ILE A 126 -12.92 -13.87 -14.24
CA ILE A 126 -11.79 -14.08 -13.33
C ILE A 126 -12.27 -14.90 -12.11
N LYS A 127 -13.42 -14.56 -11.54
CA LYS A 127 -13.96 -15.23 -10.35
C LYS A 127 -14.16 -16.74 -10.57
N ASN A 128 -14.45 -17.15 -11.79
CA ASN A 128 -14.56 -18.57 -12.13
C ASN A 128 -13.21 -19.31 -12.19
N GLU A 129 -12.11 -18.57 -12.19
CA GLU A 129 -10.74 -19.11 -12.21
C GLU A 129 -10.13 -19.21 -10.80
N TYR A 130 -10.78 -18.62 -9.79
CA TYR A 130 -10.36 -18.61 -8.39
C TYR A 130 -11.34 -19.39 -7.51
N ASP A 131 -10.88 -19.78 -6.33
CA ASP A 131 -11.71 -20.44 -5.32
C ASP A 131 -12.84 -19.54 -4.79
N GLU A 132 -13.88 -20.15 -4.23
CA GLU A 132 -15.11 -19.46 -3.78
C GLU A 132 -14.87 -18.49 -2.59
N ASP A 133 -13.77 -18.64 -1.85
CA ASP A 133 -13.47 -17.91 -0.61
C ASP A 133 -12.80 -16.51 -0.85
N ILE A 134 -12.97 -15.94 -2.05
CA ILE A 134 -12.38 -14.66 -2.42
C ILE A 134 -13.46 -13.58 -2.55
N GLU A 135 -13.31 -12.48 -1.80
CA GLU A 135 -14.10 -11.26 -1.97
C GLU A 135 -13.37 -10.31 -2.92
N PHE A 136 -14.06 -9.85 -3.98
CA PHE A 136 -13.52 -8.84 -4.89
C PHE A 136 -13.77 -7.45 -4.32
N ILE A 137 -12.70 -6.65 -4.33
CA ILE A 137 -12.73 -5.24 -3.93
C ILE A 137 -13.10 -4.40 -5.16
N ASP A 138 -13.88 -3.34 -4.96
CA ASP A 138 -14.40 -2.49 -6.03
C ASP A 138 -13.31 -2.06 -7.02
N PRO A 139 -13.52 -2.29 -8.32
CA PRO A 139 -12.53 -1.99 -9.34
C PRO A 139 -12.44 -0.49 -9.61
N THR A 140 -11.22 -0.03 -9.85
CA THR A 140 -10.94 1.33 -10.31
C THR A 140 -10.36 1.29 -11.72
N TYR A 141 -11.02 1.94 -12.69
CA TYR A 141 -10.50 2.03 -14.04
C TYR A 141 -9.52 3.19 -14.20
N HIS A 142 -8.56 3.00 -15.10
CA HIS A 142 -7.50 3.96 -15.42
C HIS A 142 -7.31 4.03 -16.94
N ASP A 143 -6.72 5.12 -17.39
CA ASP A 143 -6.13 5.23 -18.73
C ASP A 143 -7.09 4.94 -19.88
N LEU A 144 -8.31 5.49 -19.80
CA LEU A 144 -9.33 5.34 -20.85
C LEU A 144 -8.92 6.06 -22.14
N LEU A 145 -8.77 5.27 -23.20
CA LEU A 145 -8.46 5.73 -24.55
C LEU A 145 -9.66 5.53 -25.47
N ILE A 146 -9.94 6.52 -26.30
CA ILE A 146 -10.92 6.44 -27.39
C ILE A 146 -10.16 6.48 -28.71
N ALA A 147 -10.31 5.45 -29.53
CA ALA A 147 -9.57 5.29 -30.79
C ALA A 147 -8.05 5.49 -30.61
N GLY A 148 -7.50 5.03 -29.47
CA GLY A 148 -6.09 5.13 -29.15
C GLY A 148 -5.64 6.46 -28.53
N HIS A 149 -6.55 7.43 -28.32
CA HIS A 149 -6.22 8.75 -27.78
C HIS A 149 -6.82 8.96 -26.38
N ALA A 150 -6.03 9.49 -25.45
CA ALA A 150 -6.50 9.93 -24.14
C ALA A 150 -7.45 11.14 -24.30
N THR A 151 -8.49 11.20 -23.47
CA THR A 151 -9.45 12.30 -23.48
C THR A 151 -9.84 12.68 -22.06
N ASN A 152 -9.87 13.99 -21.81
CA ASN A 152 -10.23 14.53 -20.50
C ASN A 152 -11.73 14.39 -20.17
N ASP A 153 -12.58 14.36 -21.21
CA ASP A 153 -14.03 14.17 -21.06
C ASP A 153 -14.51 13.09 -22.03
N PRO A 154 -14.53 11.83 -21.62
CA PRO A 154 -14.95 10.71 -22.46
C PRO A 154 -16.46 10.52 -22.51
N TRP A 155 -17.19 11.05 -21.53
CA TRP A 155 -18.58 10.68 -21.28
C TRP A 155 -19.56 11.28 -22.28
N GLY A 156 -20.52 10.46 -22.69
CA GLY A 156 -21.54 10.87 -23.63
C GLY A 156 -21.11 10.87 -25.10
N LYS A 157 -19.82 10.70 -25.40
CA LYS A 157 -19.30 10.61 -26.77
C LYS A 157 -19.82 9.35 -27.46
N ILE A 158 -20.03 9.46 -28.78
CA ILE A 158 -20.35 8.31 -29.64
C ILE A 158 -19.03 7.78 -30.20
N VAL A 159 -18.74 6.53 -29.92
CA VAL A 159 -17.44 5.89 -30.20
C VAL A 159 -17.64 4.49 -30.79
N THR A 160 -16.61 3.97 -31.44
CA THR A 160 -16.58 2.59 -31.97
C THR A 160 -15.51 1.72 -31.33
N ASP A 161 -14.52 2.36 -30.71
CA ASP A 161 -13.35 1.69 -30.13
C ASP A 161 -12.96 2.38 -28.82
N ILE A 162 -12.79 1.58 -27.78
CA ILE A 162 -12.24 2.03 -26.50
C ILE A 162 -11.24 1.02 -25.97
N ARG A 163 -10.26 1.53 -25.26
CA ARG A 163 -9.31 0.73 -24.47
C ARG A 163 -9.18 1.37 -23.10
N PHE A 164 -9.10 0.55 -22.07
CA PHE A 164 -8.83 1.03 -20.74
C PHE A 164 -8.24 -0.08 -19.89
N ASP A 165 -7.49 0.35 -18.88
CA ASP A 165 -7.02 -0.52 -17.84
C ASP A 165 -7.89 -0.35 -16.60
N TYR A 166 -8.06 -1.41 -15.85
CA TYR A 166 -8.62 -1.32 -14.52
C TYR A 166 -7.81 -2.17 -13.55
N ILE A 167 -7.85 -1.79 -12.29
CA ILE A 167 -7.28 -2.54 -11.19
C ILE A 167 -8.43 -2.95 -10.28
N THR A 168 -8.45 -4.20 -9.92
CA THR A 168 -9.34 -4.73 -8.88
C THR A 168 -8.50 -5.45 -7.85
N GLY A 169 -8.86 -5.27 -6.57
CA GLY A 169 -8.34 -6.08 -5.50
C GLY A 169 -9.19 -7.33 -5.31
N PHE A 170 -8.60 -8.32 -4.69
CA PHE A 170 -9.32 -9.43 -4.10
C PHE A 170 -8.69 -9.75 -2.76
N SER A 171 -9.52 -10.10 -1.79
CA SER A 171 -9.10 -10.42 -0.42
C SER A 171 -9.62 -11.77 0.00
N ASP A 172 -8.94 -12.38 0.96
CA ASP A 172 -9.50 -13.49 1.72
C ASP A 172 -10.78 -13.02 2.43
N ASP A 173 -11.90 -13.72 2.22
CA ASP A 173 -13.19 -13.36 2.82
C ASP A 173 -13.15 -13.34 4.35
N ARG A 174 -12.27 -14.14 4.97
CA ARG A 174 -12.12 -14.19 6.42
C ARG A 174 -11.70 -12.86 7.01
N ILE A 175 -10.73 -12.16 6.43
CA ILE A 175 -10.29 -10.83 6.93
C ILE A 175 -11.40 -9.80 6.76
N ALA A 176 -12.08 -9.78 5.60
CA ALA A 176 -13.18 -8.86 5.35
C ALA A 176 -14.33 -9.07 6.36
N THR A 177 -14.67 -10.33 6.63
CA THR A 177 -15.70 -10.71 7.60
C THR A 177 -15.33 -10.31 9.03
N ILE A 178 -14.09 -10.58 9.48
CA ILE A 178 -13.62 -10.22 10.81
C ILE A 178 -13.67 -8.70 10.98
N VAL A 179 -13.14 -7.94 10.02
CA VAL A 179 -13.09 -6.49 10.09
C VAL A 179 -14.49 -5.87 10.12
N LYS A 180 -15.37 -6.29 9.20
CA LYS A 180 -16.78 -5.83 9.15
C LYS A 180 -17.49 -6.12 10.49
N ARG A 181 -17.31 -7.32 11.04
CA ARG A 181 -17.89 -7.72 12.33
C ARG A 181 -17.41 -6.83 13.46
N ILE A 182 -16.09 -6.63 13.59
CA ILE A 182 -15.51 -5.81 14.66
C ILE A 182 -16.00 -4.37 14.58
N LEU A 183 -15.95 -3.74 13.42
CA LEU A 183 -16.38 -2.35 13.24
C LEU A 183 -17.88 -2.18 13.50
N HIS A 184 -18.70 -3.14 13.07
CA HIS A 184 -20.13 -3.12 13.33
C HIS A 184 -20.46 -3.33 14.82
N GLU A 185 -19.89 -4.35 15.46
CA GLU A 185 -20.21 -4.72 16.83
C GLU A 185 -19.64 -3.73 17.86
N LYS A 186 -18.41 -3.27 17.66
CA LYS A 186 -17.67 -2.46 18.65
C LYS A 186 -17.80 -0.97 18.41
N MET A 187 -17.78 -0.52 17.16
CA MET A 187 -17.91 0.90 16.81
C MET A 187 -19.33 1.29 16.38
N LYS A 188 -20.26 0.30 16.26
CA LYS A 188 -21.64 0.52 15.81
C LYS A 188 -21.78 1.11 14.40
N VAL A 189 -20.75 1.01 13.57
CA VAL A 189 -20.82 1.44 12.17
C VAL A 189 -21.77 0.51 11.42
N LYS A 190 -22.64 1.07 10.59
CA LYS A 190 -23.53 0.26 9.73
C LYS A 190 -22.73 -0.49 8.68
N LEU A 191 -23.03 -1.76 8.47
CA LEU A 191 -22.27 -2.61 7.52
C LEU A 191 -22.17 -2.00 6.11
N LEU A 192 -23.24 -1.35 5.61
CA LEU A 192 -23.24 -0.67 4.31
C LEU A 192 -22.37 0.59 4.26
N HIS A 193 -21.89 1.08 5.39
CA HIS A 193 -21.00 2.23 5.51
C HIS A 193 -19.54 1.83 5.79
N ILE A 194 -19.25 0.53 5.78
CA ILE A 194 -17.90 0.00 5.87
C ILE A 194 -17.45 -0.32 4.44
N ASN A 195 -16.53 0.49 3.94
CA ASN A 195 -15.91 0.29 2.63
C ASN A 195 -14.58 -0.44 2.80
N ILE A 196 -14.36 -1.50 2.04
CA ILE A 196 -13.08 -2.18 1.94
C ILE A 196 -12.45 -1.79 0.62
N ASP A 197 -11.22 -1.34 0.67
CA ASP A 197 -10.44 -0.92 -0.49
C ASP A 197 -9.03 -1.54 -0.41
N HIS A 198 -8.29 -1.52 -1.48
CA HIS A 198 -6.93 -2.06 -1.52
C HIS A 198 -5.89 -0.95 -1.67
N TYR A 199 -4.72 -1.17 -1.09
CA TYR A 199 -3.64 -0.19 -1.00
C TYR A 199 -3.19 0.35 -2.38
N GLN A 200 -3.15 -0.49 -3.40
CA GLN A 200 -2.73 -0.10 -4.74
C GLN A 200 -3.56 1.04 -5.35
N ASN A 201 -4.85 1.16 -5.00
CA ASN A 201 -5.67 2.29 -5.44
C ASN A 201 -5.13 3.65 -4.93
N TYR A 202 -4.68 3.68 -3.68
CA TYR A 202 -4.10 4.88 -3.07
C TYR A 202 -2.73 5.19 -3.63
N LEU A 203 -1.93 4.15 -3.86
CA LEU A 203 -0.60 4.27 -4.44
C LEU A 203 -0.64 4.90 -5.84
N ILE A 204 -1.57 4.46 -6.70
CA ILE A 204 -1.72 5.02 -8.05
C ILE A 204 -2.14 6.48 -8.00
N ARG A 205 -3.09 6.81 -7.12
CA ARG A 205 -3.53 8.20 -6.95
C ARG A 205 -2.40 9.07 -6.40
N PHE A 206 -1.64 8.56 -5.45
CA PHE A 206 -0.45 9.21 -4.92
C PHE A 206 0.56 9.46 -6.02
N TRP A 207 0.96 8.43 -6.78
CA TRP A 207 1.95 8.55 -7.84
C TRP A 207 1.58 9.61 -8.88
N LYS A 208 0.33 9.65 -9.31
CA LYS A 208 -0.18 10.66 -10.24
C LYS A 208 -0.01 12.10 -9.76
N ARG A 209 0.17 12.32 -8.48
CA ARG A 209 0.38 13.66 -7.86
C ARG A 209 1.84 14.01 -7.66
N THR A 210 2.74 13.05 -7.70
CA THR A 210 4.17 13.31 -7.48
C THR A 210 4.83 14.02 -8.66
N ASN A 211 4.16 14.14 -9.81
CA ASN A 211 4.73 14.60 -11.08
C ASN A 211 5.92 13.77 -11.58
N LEU A 212 6.12 12.57 -11.02
CA LEU A 212 7.14 11.63 -11.47
C LEU A 212 6.59 10.87 -12.68
N ALA A 213 7.37 10.83 -13.77
CA ALA A 213 6.93 10.14 -14.97
C ALA A 213 7.16 8.63 -14.85
N ASP A 214 8.38 8.24 -14.58
CA ASP A 214 8.82 6.85 -14.56
C ASP A 214 9.52 6.55 -13.22
N GLY A 215 9.29 5.35 -12.67
CA GLY A 215 9.95 4.95 -11.45
C GLY A 215 9.48 3.62 -10.86
N LEU A 216 10.26 3.16 -9.90
CA LEU A 216 10.01 1.99 -9.09
C LEU A 216 9.68 2.44 -7.67
N LEU A 217 8.55 2.01 -7.13
CA LEU A 217 8.22 2.18 -5.73
C LEU A 217 8.31 0.83 -5.04
N ILE A 218 9.03 0.81 -3.92
CA ILE A 218 9.28 -0.36 -3.09
C ILE A 218 8.75 -0.07 -1.68
N ASP A 219 7.77 -0.82 -1.22
CA ASP A 219 7.26 -0.78 0.15
C ASP A 219 7.56 -2.11 0.84
N GLY A 220 8.60 -2.12 1.66
CA GLY A 220 9.10 -3.33 2.35
C GLY A 220 8.82 -3.34 3.84
N SER A 221 7.92 -2.51 4.35
CA SER A 221 7.72 -2.29 5.79
C SER A 221 7.25 -3.53 6.57
N GLY A 222 6.61 -4.48 5.91
CA GLY A 222 6.03 -5.68 6.53
C GLY A 222 6.81 -6.98 6.31
N PHE A 223 6.06 -8.10 6.27
CA PHE A 223 6.62 -9.43 5.99
C PHE A 223 6.90 -9.66 4.51
N VAL A 224 6.26 -8.89 3.65
CA VAL A 224 6.42 -8.90 2.20
C VAL A 224 6.89 -7.54 1.72
N THR A 225 7.44 -7.48 0.50
CA THR A 225 7.80 -6.23 -0.15
C THR A 225 6.86 -6.00 -1.34
N ASP A 226 6.06 -4.94 -1.28
CA ASP A 226 5.26 -4.51 -2.42
C ASP A 226 6.11 -3.70 -3.40
N VAL A 227 6.03 -4.07 -4.67
CA VAL A 227 6.79 -3.44 -5.75
C VAL A 227 5.83 -2.95 -6.82
N SER A 228 5.97 -1.67 -7.20
CA SER A 228 5.16 -1.06 -8.24
C SER A 228 6.02 -0.31 -9.23
N ILE A 229 5.85 -0.59 -10.52
CA ILE A 229 6.57 0.05 -11.62
C ILE A 229 5.63 1.01 -12.31
N PHE A 230 6.05 2.26 -12.40
CA PHE A 230 5.33 3.32 -13.10
C PHE A 230 6.10 3.77 -14.33
N LYS A 231 5.36 4.01 -15.43
CA LYS A 231 5.87 4.58 -16.67
C LYS A 231 4.89 5.61 -17.21
N ARG A 232 5.41 6.76 -17.61
CA ARG A 232 4.60 7.88 -18.09
C ARG A 232 3.44 8.18 -17.14
N ASN A 233 3.74 8.13 -15.83
CA ASN A 233 2.79 8.33 -14.76
C ASN A 233 1.64 7.28 -14.71
N GLN A 234 1.86 6.08 -15.29
CA GLN A 234 0.92 4.97 -15.29
C GLN A 234 1.53 3.77 -14.59
N LEU A 235 0.76 3.07 -13.77
CA LEU A 235 1.18 1.79 -13.20
C LEU A 235 1.24 0.75 -14.30
N VAL A 236 2.43 0.23 -14.63
CA VAL A 236 2.62 -0.81 -15.65
C VAL A 236 2.71 -2.20 -15.06
N GLN A 237 3.23 -2.30 -13.83
CA GLN A 237 3.35 -3.57 -13.12
C GLN A 237 3.24 -3.34 -11.62
N ALA A 238 2.57 -4.24 -10.92
CA ALA A 238 2.57 -4.33 -9.46
C ALA A 238 2.67 -5.80 -9.06
N GLY A 239 3.27 -6.06 -7.92
CA GLY A 239 3.37 -7.38 -7.33
C GLY A 239 4.11 -7.34 -6.02
N THR A 240 4.27 -8.52 -5.43
CA THR A 240 4.79 -8.69 -4.08
C THR A 240 5.96 -9.66 -4.10
N LEU A 241 7.05 -9.28 -3.44
CA LEU A 241 8.17 -10.18 -3.17
C LEU A 241 7.95 -10.88 -1.82
N PRO A 242 8.38 -12.13 -1.68
CA PRO A 242 8.07 -12.94 -0.49
C PRO A 242 8.81 -12.51 0.77
N MET A 243 9.77 -11.57 0.67
CA MET A 243 10.60 -11.11 1.79
C MET A 243 10.43 -9.62 1.99
N GLY A 244 9.84 -9.23 3.13
CA GLY A 244 9.78 -7.84 3.59
C GLY A 244 10.74 -7.58 4.76
N PHE A 245 10.87 -6.33 5.19
CA PHE A 245 11.90 -5.95 6.18
C PHE A 245 11.65 -6.48 7.59
N SER A 246 10.41 -6.78 7.97
CA SER A 246 10.14 -7.50 9.22
C SER A 246 10.70 -8.92 9.18
N MET A 247 10.59 -9.60 8.03
CA MET A 247 11.16 -10.93 7.82
C MET A 247 12.69 -10.86 7.77
N VAL A 248 13.27 -9.91 7.03
CA VAL A 248 14.73 -9.69 6.99
C VAL A 248 15.29 -9.51 8.39
N ARG A 249 14.63 -8.75 9.26
CA ARG A 249 15.09 -8.57 10.65
C ARG A 249 15.03 -9.85 11.46
N ASN A 250 13.97 -10.64 11.32
CA ASN A 250 13.86 -11.93 12.01
C ASN A 250 14.95 -12.90 11.56
N GLU A 251 15.21 -12.98 10.27
CA GLU A 251 16.27 -13.82 9.70
C GLU A 251 17.66 -13.33 10.13
N LEU A 252 17.89 -12.01 10.16
CA LEU A 252 19.15 -11.44 10.65
C LEU A 252 19.37 -11.75 12.14
N ALA A 253 18.33 -11.62 12.96
CA ALA A 253 18.41 -11.98 14.38
C ALA A 253 18.75 -13.46 14.55
N SER A 254 18.09 -14.33 13.79
CA SER A 254 18.37 -15.78 13.77
C SER A 254 19.82 -16.07 13.35
N PHE A 255 20.30 -15.45 12.28
CA PHE A 255 21.69 -15.57 11.81
C PHE A 255 22.71 -15.13 12.87
N LEU A 256 22.39 -14.09 13.63
CA LEU A 256 23.24 -13.58 14.71
C LEU A 256 23.14 -14.43 15.99
N GLY A 257 22.10 -15.26 16.11
CA GLY A 257 21.84 -16.09 17.29
C GLY A 257 21.28 -15.29 18.47
N ILE A 258 20.50 -14.23 18.20
CA ILE A 258 19.86 -13.36 19.19
C ILE A 258 18.34 -13.37 19.02
N TYR A 259 17.62 -12.86 20.02
CA TYR A 259 16.18 -12.67 19.88
C TYR A 259 15.85 -11.43 19.02
N PRO A 260 14.74 -11.44 18.24
CA PRO A 260 14.35 -10.31 17.39
C PRO A 260 14.22 -8.96 18.12
N ASN A 261 13.79 -8.97 19.39
CA ASN A 261 13.69 -7.76 20.21
C ASN A 261 15.05 -7.18 20.65
N GLU A 262 16.13 -7.95 20.56
CA GLU A 262 17.49 -7.50 20.86
C GLU A 262 18.17 -6.87 19.64
N LEU A 263 17.69 -7.24 18.44
CA LEU A 263 18.29 -6.81 17.17
C LEU A 263 18.29 -5.28 17.03
N GLU A 264 17.22 -4.59 17.40
CA GLU A 264 17.13 -3.14 17.26
C GLU A 264 18.20 -2.41 18.08
N SER A 265 18.44 -2.89 19.30
CA SER A 265 19.52 -2.36 20.16
C SER A 265 20.90 -2.62 19.55
N LEU A 266 21.11 -3.82 19.00
CA LEU A 266 22.36 -4.19 18.35
C LEU A 266 22.61 -3.35 17.09
N LEU A 267 21.61 -3.17 16.24
CA LEU A 267 21.70 -2.33 15.05
C LEU A 267 21.93 -0.85 15.38
N SER A 268 21.34 -0.34 16.46
CA SER A 268 21.63 1.00 16.96
C SER A 268 23.10 1.18 17.38
N LEU A 269 23.71 0.16 18.03
CA LEU A 269 25.13 0.18 18.38
C LEU A 269 26.01 0.06 17.12
N TYR A 270 25.60 -0.76 16.15
CA TYR A 270 26.27 -0.88 14.85
C TYR A 270 26.34 0.46 14.12
N GLN A 271 25.21 1.16 14.00
CA GLN A 271 25.17 2.51 13.38
C GLN A 271 26.09 3.51 14.06
N LYS A 272 26.18 3.44 15.39
CA LYS A 272 27.05 4.31 16.20
C LYS A 272 28.52 3.89 16.18
N LYS A 273 28.87 2.79 15.47
CA LYS A 273 30.23 2.21 15.43
C LYS A 273 30.76 1.87 16.81
N LEU A 274 29.89 1.35 17.70
CA LEU A 274 30.22 0.99 19.08
C LEU A 274 30.40 -0.52 19.26
N LEU A 275 30.36 -1.29 18.19
CA LEU A 275 30.58 -2.74 18.20
C LEU A 275 32.03 -3.07 17.84
N SER A 276 32.50 -4.27 18.24
CA SER A 276 33.77 -4.80 17.75
C SER A 276 33.70 -5.10 16.25
N ASP A 277 34.84 -5.06 15.58
CA ASP A 277 34.95 -5.34 14.15
C ASP A 277 34.33 -6.70 13.79
N SER A 278 34.61 -7.74 14.58
CA SER A 278 34.09 -9.09 14.37
C SER A 278 32.56 -9.18 14.42
N ILE A 279 31.92 -8.40 15.30
CA ILE A 279 30.43 -8.35 15.36
C ILE A 279 29.89 -7.54 14.19
N SER A 280 30.52 -6.43 13.84
CA SER A 280 30.16 -5.59 12.70
C SER A 280 30.23 -6.37 11.38
N GLU A 281 31.34 -7.10 11.14
CA GLU A 281 31.50 -7.97 9.97
C GLU A 281 30.44 -9.07 9.90
N LYS A 282 30.06 -9.64 11.05
CA LYS A 282 28.99 -10.65 11.09
C LYS A 282 27.63 -10.06 10.72
N ILE A 283 27.31 -8.85 11.19
CA ILE A 283 26.08 -8.13 10.82
C ILE A 283 26.08 -7.81 9.32
N GLU A 284 27.17 -7.26 8.80
CA GLU A 284 27.30 -6.91 7.38
C GLU A 284 27.15 -8.13 6.48
N LYS A 285 27.77 -9.26 6.87
CA LYS A 285 27.61 -10.52 6.14
C LYS A 285 26.16 -10.99 6.13
N GLY A 286 25.47 -10.97 7.27
CA GLY A 286 24.05 -11.35 7.35
C GLY A 286 23.16 -10.45 6.49
N MET A 287 23.39 -9.14 6.55
CA MET A 287 22.64 -8.18 5.69
C MET A 287 22.93 -8.41 4.20
N HIS A 288 24.18 -8.72 3.83
CA HIS A 288 24.56 -8.98 2.44
C HIS A 288 23.91 -10.25 1.89
N ASP A 289 23.91 -11.34 2.67
CA ASP A 289 23.29 -12.60 2.25
C ASP A 289 21.76 -12.42 2.05
N LEU A 290 21.09 -11.69 2.95
CA LEU A 290 19.67 -11.39 2.87
C LEU A 290 19.34 -10.43 1.70
N PHE A 291 20.17 -9.40 1.48
CA PHE A 291 20.04 -8.52 0.33
C PHE A 291 20.14 -9.29 -0.99
N THR A 292 21.12 -10.18 -1.11
CA THR A 292 21.33 -10.99 -2.33
C THR A 292 20.11 -11.85 -2.63
N ALA A 293 19.49 -12.46 -1.62
CA ALA A 293 18.26 -13.23 -1.79
C ALA A 293 17.10 -12.34 -2.24
N TRP A 294 16.89 -11.21 -1.57
CA TRP A 294 15.83 -10.24 -1.89
C TRP A 294 16.02 -9.62 -3.29
N GLU A 295 17.25 -9.24 -3.65
CA GLU A 295 17.59 -8.67 -4.96
C GLU A 295 17.26 -9.64 -6.08
N LYS A 296 17.52 -10.93 -5.90
CA LYS A 296 17.18 -11.98 -6.87
C LYS A 296 15.68 -12.01 -7.16
N ASP A 297 14.83 -11.92 -6.13
CA ASP A 297 13.38 -11.89 -6.29
C ASP A 297 12.93 -10.61 -6.99
N LEU A 298 13.53 -9.47 -6.67
CA LEU A 298 13.29 -8.21 -7.37
C LEU A 298 13.68 -8.30 -8.84
N GLN A 299 14.82 -8.93 -9.17
CA GLN A 299 15.24 -9.15 -10.55
C GLN A 299 14.25 -10.04 -11.31
N ILE A 300 13.77 -11.12 -10.69
CA ILE A 300 12.75 -11.99 -11.27
C ILE A 300 11.48 -11.19 -11.56
N PHE A 301 11.02 -10.39 -10.60
CA PHE A 301 9.86 -9.53 -10.77
C PHE A 301 10.03 -8.56 -11.95
N CYS A 302 11.14 -7.84 -12.02
CA CYS A 302 11.42 -6.89 -13.09
C CYS A 302 11.54 -7.57 -14.48
N ASN A 303 12.05 -8.81 -14.55
CA ASN A 303 12.21 -9.56 -15.79
C ASN A 303 10.89 -10.12 -16.34
N HIS A 304 9.91 -10.43 -15.48
CA HIS A 304 8.60 -10.92 -15.91
C HIS A 304 7.68 -9.82 -16.48
N GLY A 305 8.05 -8.56 -16.29
CA GLY A 305 7.28 -7.41 -16.78
C GLY A 305 7.68 -6.97 -18.19
N THR A 306 6.89 -6.10 -18.76
CA THR A 306 7.10 -5.45 -20.07
C THR A 306 8.26 -4.44 -20.07
N VAL A 307 9.15 -4.51 -19.09
CA VAL A 307 10.11 -3.45 -18.73
C VAL A 307 11.54 -3.78 -19.20
N GLN A 308 11.72 -4.85 -19.98
CA GLN A 308 13.06 -5.21 -20.49
C GLN A 308 13.68 -4.07 -21.32
N GLY A 309 14.80 -3.54 -20.83
CA GLY A 309 15.57 -2.50 -21.52
C GLY A 309 15.06 -1.07 -21.27
N ASP A 310 14.11 -0.86 -20.37
CA ASP A 310 13.63 0.46 -20.02
C ASP A 310 14.45 1.08 -18.87
N ILE A 311 14.72 2.37 -18.99
CA ILE A 311 15.37 3.15 -17.96
C ILE A 311 14.26 3.63 -17.00
N LEU A 312 14.38 3.33 -15.72
CA LEU A 312 13.58 3.96 -14.68
C LEU A 312 14.37 5.12 -14.08
N ASP A 313 13.76 6.30 -14.08
CA ASP A 313 14.44 7.52 -13.65
C ASP A 313 14.66 7.55 -12.12
N GLN A 314 13.82 6.82 -11.37
CA GLN A 314 13.82 6.90 -9.90
C GLN A 314 13.44 5.59 -9.26
N VAL A 315 14.08 5.29 -8.11
CA VAL A 315 13.65 4.28 -7.15
C VAL A 315 13.25 4.95 -5.86
N ILE A 316 12.02 4.73 -5.44
CA ILE A 316 11.46 5.31 -4.22
C ILE A 316 11.18 4.19 -3.23
N TRP A 317 11.70 4.34 -2.02
CA TRP A 317 11.43 3.44 -0.92
C TRP A 317 10.39 4.03 0.02
N SER A 318 9.40 3.24 0.37
CA SER A 318 8.53 3.49 1.51
C SER A 318 9.06 2.71 2.72
N GLY A 319 9.33 3.40 3.81
CA GLY A 319 9.85 2.78 5.03
C GLY A 319 10.46 3.80 6.00
N ASN A 320 10.93 3.31 7.13
CA ASN A 320 11.60 4.17 8.11
C ASN A 320 13.02 4.54 7.62
N SER A 321 13.23 5.80 7.31
CA SER A 321 14.52 6.31 6.84
C SER A 321 15.68 6.16 7.81
N ASN A 322 15.42 5.85 9.07
CA ASN A 322 16.45 5.61 10.09
C ASN A 322 16.77 4.11 10.28
N ASP A 323 16.13 3.23 9.52
CA ASP A 323 16.36 1.80 9.63
C ASP A 323 17.68 1.39 8.98
N PRO A 324 18.64 0.84 9.75
CA PRO A 324 19.94 0.47 9.20
C PRO A 324 19.90 -0.63 8.15
N VAL A 325 18.98 -1.56 8.25
CA VAL A 325 18.79 -2.64 7.26
C VAL A 325 18.30 -2.04 5.95
N LEU A 326 17.30 -1.16 6.02
CA LEU A 326 16.77 -0.49 4.85
C LEU A 326 17.82 0.39 4.17
N HIS A 327 18.62 1.13 4.95
CA HIS A 327 19.76 1.89 4.43
C HIS A 327 20.78 1.01 3.71
N TYR A 328 21.13 -0.12 4.30
CA TYR A 328 22.05 -1.06 3.67
C TYR A 328 21.51 -1.54 2.32
N PHE A 329 20.24 -1.98 2.26
CA PHE A 329 19.62 -2.45 1.01
C PHE A 329 19.58 -1.38 -0.07
N MET A 330 19.27 -0.13 0.32
CA MET A 330 19.27 1.00 -0.62
C MET A 330 20.65 1.28 -1.21
N HIS A 331 21.69 1.27 -0.38
CA HIS A 331 23.06 1.48 -0.86
C HIS A 331 23.49 0.35 -1.79
N GLN A 332 23.24 -0.91 -1.42
CA GLN A 332 23.55 -2.04 -2.28
C GLN A 332 22.79 -1.98 -3.61
N LEU A 333 21.52 -1.60 -3.59
CA LEU A 333 20.73 -1.44 -4.81
C LEU A 333 21.27 -0.31 -5.69
N ALA A 334 21.69 0.82 -5.10
CA ALA A 334 22.29 1.93 -5.84
C ALA A 334 23.64 1.54 -6.46
N ASP A 335 24.47 0.80 -5.74
CA ASP A 335 25.78 0.37 -6.20
C ASP A 335 25.69 -0.73 -7.28
N ASN A 336 24.69 -1.62 -7.18
CA ASN A 336 24.47 -2.73 -8.11
C ASN A 336 23.60 -2.36 -9.32
N SER A 337 23.23 -1.10 -9.48
CA SER A 337 22.29 -0.61 -10.52
C SER A 337 22.68 -0.99 -11.97
N ILE A 338 23.95 -1.37 -12.21
CA ILE A 338 24.46 -1.81 -13.53
C ILE A 338 23.97 -3.23 -13.92
N GLN A 339 23.47 -4.03 -12.96
CA GLN A 339 23.07 -5.43 -13.21
C GLN A 339 21.58 -5.61 -13.48
N PHE A 340 20.77 -4.59 -13.25
CA PHE A 340 19.35 -4.66 -13.56
C PHE A 340 19.09 -4.47 -15.04
N PRO A 341 18.19 -5.26 -15.68
CA PRO A 341 17.70 -4.95 -17.02
C PRO A 341 16.96 -3.60 -17.07
N VAL A 342 16.65 -3.08 -15.92
CA VAL A 342 16.18 -1.72 -15.67
C VAL A 342 17.38 -0.90 -15.25
N VAL A 343 17.87 -0.02 -16.12
CA VAL A 343 18.97 0.90 -15.78
C VAL A 343 18.39 1.98 -14.89
N PHE A 344 18.73 1.94 -13.59
CA PHE A 344 18.44 3.05 -12.70
C PHE A 344 19.35 4.23 -13.05
N GLY A 345 18.77 5.41 -13.25
CA GLY A 345 19.56 6.64 -13.40
C GLY A 345 20.43 6.82 -12.16
N THR A 346 21.70 7.01 -12.34
CA THR A 346 22.79 6.91 -11.35
C THR A 346 22.72 7.83 -10.12
N ASN A 347 21.66 8.63 -9.93
CA ASN A 347 21.59 9.62 -8.86
C ASN A 347 20.24 9.69 -8.11
N GLN A 348 19.36 8.71 -8.23
CA GLN A 348 17.97 8.92 -7.80
C GLN A 348 17.34 7.75 -7.02
N VAL A 349 18.13 6.97 -6.31
CA VAL A 349 17.60 6.10 -5.24
C VAL A 349 17.38 6.97 -4.02
N GLY A 350 16.15 7.14 -3.62
CA GLY A 350 15.80 8.02 -2.52
C GLY A 350 14.68 7.47 -1.65
N PHE A 351 14.70 7.86 -0.39
CA PHE A 351 13.53 7.65 0.46
C PHE A 351 12.39 8.58 0.04
N LEU A 352 11.20 8.10 0.20
CA LEU A 352 10.02 8.94 0.27
C LEU A 352 10.11 9.74 1.57
N HIS A 353 10.95 10.78 1.59
CA HIS A 353 11.04 11.62 2.75
C HIS A 353 9.70 12.32 2.97
N SER A 354 9.30 12.44 4.24
CA SER A 354 8.23 13.34 4.65
C SER A 354 8.34 14.73 4.01
N GLY A 355 9.55 15.18 3.66
CA GLY A 355 9.80 16.43 2.91
C GLY A 355 9.31 16.39 1.46
N VAL A 356 9.45 15.29 0.72
CA VAL A 356 8.92 15.16 -0.66
C VAL A 356 7.40 15.06 -0.61
N LEU A 357 6.87 14.31 0.35
CA LEU A 357 5.43 14.27 0.62
C LEU A 357 4.92 15.65 1.05
N ALA A 358 5.61 16.35 1.96
CA ALA A 358 5.23 17.68 2.41
C ALA A 358 5.37 18.75 1.33
N HIS A 359 6.36 18.69 0.45
CA HIS A 359 6.54 19.65 -0.63
C HIS A 359 5.49 19.47 -1.75
N ASN A 360 5.13 18.24 -2.08
CA ASN A 360 4.13 17.93 -3.10
C ASN A 360 2.68 17.89 -2.56
N LEU A 361 2.49 17.69 -1.26
CA LEU A 361 1.18 17.71 -0.61
C LEU A 361 0.82 19.06 -0.02
N ASN A 362 1.70 20.03 -0.17
CA ASN A 362 1.69 21.38 0.38
C ASN A 362 0.41 21.76 1.16
N GLN A 363 0.61 21.99 2.44
CA GLN A 363 -0.25 22.70 3.38
C GLN A 363 -1.38 21.85 4.03
N GLY A 364 -1.09 21.40 5.22
CA GLY A 364 -2.14 21.16 6.22
C GLY A 364 -2.69 19.76 6.31
N THR A 365 -1.91 18.72 6.04
CA THR A 365 -2.37 17.34 6.29
C THR A 365 -2.44 16.98 7.78
N GLY A 366 -1.76 17.77 8.65
CA GLY A 366 -1.72 17.48 10.09
C GLY A 366 -1.05 16.15 10.47
N ILE A 367 -0.44 15.46 9.49
CA ILE A 367 0.28 14.21 9.76
C ILE A 367 1.60 14.56 10.39
N ASP A 368 1.88 13.97 11.54
CA ASP A 368 3.20 13.97 12.15
C ASP A 368 4.19 13.31 11.20
N SER A 369 5.39 13.88 11.08
CA SER A 369 6.50 13.29 10.32
C SER A 369 6.93 11.90 10.82
N SER A 370 6.48 11.49 12.00
CA SER A 370 6.67 10.16 12.58
C SER A 370 5.69 9.10 12.05
N ALA A 371 4.61 9.52 11.36
CA ALA A 371 3.65 8.56 10.82
C ALA A 371 4.30 7.65 9.76
N PRO A 372 3.94 6.37 9.69
CA PRO A 372 4.43 5.46 8.66
C PRO A 372 4.21 6.03 7.26
N ASN A 373 5.19 5.87 6.37
CA ASN A 373 5.10 6.39 5.00
C ASN A 373 3.91 5.82 4.24
N THR A 374 3.53 4.56 4.51
CA THR A 374 2.34 3.92 3.94
C THR A 374 1.07 4.67 4.30
N ASP A 375 0.90 5.12 5.55
CA ASP A 375 -0.24 5.94 5.98
C ASP A 375 -0.25 7.29 5.27
N GLN A 376 0.92 7.90 5.07
CA GLN A 376 1.06 9.16 4.35
C GLN A 376 0.67 9.00 2.87
N ILE A 377 1.05 7.88 2.22
CA ILE A 377 0.66 7.57 0.84
C ILE A 377 -0.87 7.43 0.73
N ILE A 378 -1.50 6.72 1.67
CA ILE A 378 -2.95 6.54 1.67
C ILE A 378 -3.66 7.89 1.79
N ILE A 379 -3.27 8.72 2.75
CA ILE A 379 -3.87 10.04 2.95
C ILE A 379 -3.68 10.94 1.71
N ALA A 380 -2.50 10.89 1.12
CA ALA A 380 -2.25 11.59 -0.13
C ALA A 380 -3.15 11.10 -1.27
N GLY A 381 -3.40 9.80 -1.35
CA GLY A 381 -4.28 9.18 -2.34
C GLY A 381 -5.77 9.45 -2.13
N LEU A 382 -6.20 9.92 -0.94
CA LEU A 382 -7.59 10.32 -0.68
C LEU A 382 -7.98 11.64 -1.35
N LYS A 383 -7.04 12.54 -1.56
CA LYS A 383 -7.25 13.83 -2.24
C LYS A 383 -7.37 13.66 -3.74
#